data_a077f18aadc81fe18006fce62209adf3
#
_entry.id   a077f18aadc81fe18006fce62209adf3
#
_cell.length_a   1.000
_cell.length_b   1.000
_cell.length_c   1.000
_cell.angle_alpha   90.00
_cell.angle_beta   90.00
_cell.angle_gamma   90.00
#
_symmetry.space_group_name_H-M   'P 1'
#
loop_
_entity.id
_entity.type
_entity.pdbx_description
1 polymer ?
#
loop_
_entity_poly.entity_id
_entity_poly.type
_entity_poly.pdbx_seq_one_letter_code
_entity_poly.pdbx_strand_id
1 'polypeptide(L)'
;MQRQAGTLRQTIEKYRERTGHYPTRVLADKIYRNRDNLNFCKEHGIRLSGPALGRPKKDELPALKQNYIDECERVEVERRFSLVKRKCNLGRVTAKLTDTAFHCIAMSIVVLNLRKLMLSLPQFLKQHFLYFGFFEFSFIQQTLIIKFKTTA
;
A
#
# COMPACT_ATOMS: atom_id res chain seq x y z
N MET A 1 -26.01 -15.64 2.46
CA MET A 1 -24.59 -15.60 2.84
C MET A 1 -23.60 -16.25 1.86
N GLN A 2 -24.03 -17.12 0.94
CA GLN A 2 -23.11 -17.81 -0.01
C GLN A 2 -22.54 -16.93 -1.14
N ARG A 3 -23.15 -15.81 -1.50
CA ARG A 3 -22.67 -14.95 -2.61
C ARG A 3 -21.31 -14.30 -2.38
N GLN A 4 -20.91 -14.06 -1.14
CA GLN A 4 -19.64 -13.37 -0.84
C GLN A 4 -18.42 -14.31 -0.87
N ALA A 5 -18.61 -15.60 -0.58
CA ALA A 5 -17.52 -16.57 -0.62
C ALA A 5 -16.92 -16.74 -2.04
N GLY A 6 -17.77 -16.75 -3.06
CA GLY A 6 -17.34 -16.84 -4.47
C GLY A 6 -16.57 -15.62 -4.96
N THR A 7 -16.85 -14.45 -4.41
CA THR A 7 -16.22 -13.19 -4.83
C THR A 7 -14.71 -13.16 -4.54
N LEU A 8 -14.26 -13.73 -3.40
CA LEU A 8 -12.83 -13.76 -3.06
C LEU A 8 -12.03 -14.60 -4.05
N ARG A 9 -12.51 -15.81 -4.36
CA ARG A 9 -11.87 -16.72 -5.33
C ARG A 9 -11.76 -16.06 -6.70
N GLN A 10 -12.87 -15.50 -7.20
CA GLN A 10 -12.88 -14.80 -8.48
C GLN A 10 -11.91 -13.61 -8.52
N THR A 11 -11.77 -12.89 -7.41
CA THR A 11 -10.83 -11.76 -7.32
C THR A 11 -9.38 -12.25 -7.36
N ILE A 12 -9.07 -13.36 -6.69
CA ILE A 12 -7.73 -13.97 -6.69
C ILE A 12 -7.40 -14.50 -8.09
N GLU A 13 -8.34 -15.17 -8.78
CA GLU A 13 -8.14 -15.66 -10.15
C GLU A 13 -7.92 -14.50 -11.13
N LYS A 14 -8.71 -13.44 -11.07
CA LYS A 14 -8.49 -12.22 -11.87
C LYS A 14 -7.13 -11.57 -11.59
N TYR A 15 -6.65 -11.63 -10.35
CA TYR A 15 -5.30 -11.16 -10.02
C TYR A 15 -4.26 -12.03 -10.72
N ARG A 16 -4.40 -13.35 -10.67
CA ARG A 16 -3.52 -14.30 -11.36
C ARG A 16 -3.51 -14.09 -12.87
N GLU A 17 -4.68 -13.95 -13.49
CA GLU A 17 -4.81 -13.68 -14.94
C GLU A 17 -4.04 -12.42 -15.35
N ARG A 18 -4.07 -11.38 -14.51
CA ARG A 18 -3.42 -10.10 -14.78
C ARG A 18 -1.91 -10.12 -14.50
N THR A 19 -1.45 -10.84 -13.48
CA THR A 19 -0.07 -10.79 -13.00
C THR A 19 0.75 -12.04 -13.32
N GLY A 20 0.10 -13.13 -13.77
CA GLY A 20 0.73 -14.42 -14.08
C GLY A 20 1.00 -15.31 -12.86
N HIS A 21 0.79 -14.82 -11.64
CA HIS A 21 1.06 -15.58 -10.42
C HIS A 21 0.02 -15.32 -9.32
N TYR A 22 -0.09 -16.24 -8.37
CA TYR A 22 -0.93 -16.04 -7.20
C TYR A 22 -0.30 -15.07 -6.19
N PRO A 23 -1.11 -14.28 -5.46
CA PRO A 23 -0.60 -13.42 -4.41
C PRO A 23 -0.09 -14.28 -3.24
N THR A 24 1.03 -13.90 -2.64
CA THR A 24 1.56 -14.58 -1.44
C THR A 24 0.68 -14.35 -0.22
N ARG A 25 -0.03 -13.22 -0.19
CA ARG A 25 -0.86 -12.78 0.94
C ARG A 25 -2.10 -12.03 0.46
N VAL A 26 -3.23 -12.29 1.09
CA VAL A 26 -4.50 -11.58 0.86
C VAL A 26 -5.00 -11.00 2.17
N LEU A 27 -5.20 -9.69 2.20
CA LEU A 27 -5.83 -8.97 3.29
C LEU A 27 -7.33 -8.86 3.00
N ALA A 28 -8.13 -9.59 3.75
CA ALA A 28 -9.57 -9.62 3.57
C ALA A 28 -10.29 -9.45 4.91
N ASP A 29 -11.53 -9.00 4.86
CA ASP A 29 -12.38 -8.90 6.03
C ASP A 29 -12.74 -10.30 6.58
N LYS A 30 -13.10 -10.37 7.86
CA LYS A 30 -13.48 -11.60 8.58
C LYS A 30 -14.60 -12.38 7.87
N ILE A 31 -15.49 -11.70 7.15
CA ILE A 31 -16.59 -12.30 6.38
C ILE A 31 -16.08 -13.29 5.31
N TYR A 32 -14.92 -13.00 4.71
CA TYR A 32 -14.32 -13.87 3.68
C TYR A 32 -13.58 -15.07 4.25
N ARG A 33 -13.42 -15.13 5.58
CA ARG A 33 -12.66 -16.17 6.25
C ARG A 33 -13.55 -17.39 6.58
N ASN A 34 -14.10 -18.03 5.57
CA ASN A 34 -14.83 -19.28 5.64
C ASN A 34 -13.91 -20.47 5.32
N ARG A 35 -14.36 -21.69 5.64
CA ARG A 35 -13.58 -22.92 5.40
C ARG A 35 -13.20 -23.10 3.94
N ASP A 36 -14.11 -22.81 3.02
CA ASP A 36 -13.90 -22.99 1.59
C ASP A 36 -12.80 -22.05 1.04
N ASN A 37 -12.82 -20.79 1.45
CA ASN A 37 -11.80 -19.83 1.06
C ASN A 37 -10.44 -20.15 1.69
N LEU A 38 -10.43 -20.62 2.94
CA LEU A 38 -9.20 -21.05 3.61
C LEU A 38 -8.57 -22.26 2.93
N ASN A 39 -9.37 -23.26 2.53
CA ASN A 39 -8.89 -24.42 1.79
C ASN A 39 -8.33 -24.01 0.43
N PHE A 40 -9.07 -23.19 -0.32
CA PHE A 40 -8.59 -22.64 -1.60
C PHE A 40 -7.26 -21.89 -1.45
N CYS A 41 -7.16 -20.99 -0.46
CA CYS A 41 -5.93 -20.25 -0.22
C CYS A 41 -4.76 -21.18 0.18
N LYS A 42 -5.04 -22.21 0.99
CA LYS A 42 -4.04 -23.19 1.40
C LYS A 42 -3.53 -24.04 0.22
N GLU A 43 -4.40 -24.47 -0.68
CA GLU A 43 -4.06 -25.22 -1.90
C GLU A 43 -3.13 -24.42 -2.82
N HIS A 44 -3.31 -23.11 -2.89
CA HIS A 44 -2.51 -22.22 -3.74
C HIS A 44 -1.35 -21.52 -2.99
N GLY A 45 -1.05 -21.90 -1.75
CA GLY A 45 0.03 -21.31 -0.95
C GLY A 45 -0.20 -19.85 -0.56
N ILE A 46 -1.47 -19.39 -0.54
CA ILE A 46 -1.86 -18.02 -0.24
C ILE A 46 -2.14 -17.87 1.25
N ARG A 47 -1.54 -16.90 1.92
CA ARG A 47 -1.86 -16.57 3.30
C ARG A 47 -3.05 -15.61 3.36
N LEU A 48 -4.18 -16.07 3.90
CA LEU A 48 -5.36 -15.23 4.17
C LEU A 48 -5.25 -14.60 5.56
N SER A 49 -5.31 -13.27 5.64
CA SER A 49 -5.22 -12.52 6.90
C SER A 49 -6.37 -12.80 7.87
N GLY A 50 -6.12 -12.55 9.14
CA GLY A 50 -7.11 -12.63 10.20
C GLY A 50 -6.89 -13.79 11.19
N PRO A 51 -7.62 -13.81 12.30
CA PRO A 51 -7.44 -14.78 13.37
C PRO A 51 -7.82 -16.20 12.92
N ALA A 52 -7.19 -17.21 13.50
CA ALA A 52 -7.54 -18.61 13.26
C ALA A 52 -9.02 -18.88 13.57
N LEU A 53 -9.65 -19.79 12.80
CA LEU A 53 -11.01 -20.24 13.10
C LEU A 53 -10.97 -21.19 14.31
N GLY A 54 -11.86 -20.98 15.26
CA GLY A 54 -11.99 -21.80 16.45
C GLY A 54 -11.40 -21.15 17.71
N ARG A 55 -11.19 -21.95 18.75
CA ARG A 55 -10.63 -21.48 20.03
C ARG A 55 -9.14 -21.13 19.88
N PRO A 56 -8.70 -19.94 20.33
CA PRO A 56 -7.29 -19.57 20.29
C PRO A 56 -6.41 -20.56 21.06
N LYS A 57 -5.27 -20.94 20.49
CA LYS A 57 -4.25 -21.73 21.18
C LYS A 57 -3.36 -20.82 22.04
N LYS A 58 -2.91 -21.30 23.21
CA LYS A 58 -2.12 -20.49 24.16
C LYS A 58 -0.74 -20.04 23.60
N ASP A 59 -0.19 -20.72 22.59
CA ASP A 59 1.21 -20.56 22.15
C ASP A 59 1.35 -19.81 20.80
N GLU A 60 0.36 -18.98 20.39
CA GLU A 60 0.35 -18.31 19.08
C GLU A 60 0.92 -16.87 19.09
N LEU A 61 1.90 -16.57 19.93
CA LEU A 61 2.52 -15.22 19.99
C LEU A 61 3.03 -14.69 18.62
N PRO A 62 3.69 -15.50 17.75
CA PRO A 62 4.13 -15.03 16.44
C PRO A 62 2.94 -14.72 15.49
N ALA A 63 1.90 -15.54 15.53
CA ALA A 63 0.68 -15.34 14.75
C ALA A 63 -0.08 -14.08 15.17
N LEU A 64 -0.09 -13.75 16.46
CA LEU A 64 -0.70 -12.53 16.98
C LEU A 64 0.01 -11.27 16.46
N LYS A 65 1.34 -11.24 16.43
CA LYS A 65 2.12 -10.12 15.88
C LYS A 65 1.81 -9.93 14.40
N GLN A 66 1.76 -11.01 13.64
CA GLN A 66 1.48 -10.94 12.21
C GLN A 66 0.04 -10.48 11.92
N ASN A 67 -0.93 -10.96 12.70
CA ASN A 67 -2.32 -10.51 12.61
C ASN A 67 -2.46 -9.02 12.93
N TYR A 68 -1.69 -8.51 13.89
CA TYR A 68 -1.66 -7.08 14.21
C TYR A 68 -1.12 -6.24 13.04
N ILE A 69 -0.03 -6.68 12.41
CA ILE A 69 0.52 -6.02 11.21
C ILE A 69 -0.50 -6.01 10.08
N ASP A 70 -1.15 -7.15 9.82
CA ASP A 70 -2.18 -7.25 8.79
C ASP A 70 -3.37 -6.31 9.07
N GLU A 71 -3.75 -6.15 10.32
CA GLU A 71 -4.83 -5.23 10.71
C GLU A 71 -4.41 -3.77 10.51
N CYS A 72 -3.18 -3.39 10.88
CA CYS A 72 -2.65 -2.05 10.63
C CYS A 72 -2.63 -1.72 9.12
N GLU A 73 -2.19 -2.67 8.29
CA GLU A 73 -2.18 -2.48 6.83
C GLU A 73 -3.62 -2.35 6.27
N ARG A 74 -4.58 -3.12 6.79
CA ARG A 74 -5.99 -3.00 6.40
C ARG A 74 -6.55 -1.62 6.74
N VAL A 75 -6.29 -1.13 7.94
CA VAL A 75 -6.69 0.21 8.37
C VAL A 75 -6.07 1.29 7.49
N GLU A 76 -4.81 1.12 7.06
CA GLU A 76 -4.17 2.06 6.14
C GLU A 76 -4.88 2.11 4.77
N VAL A 77 -5.29 0.96 4.23
CA VAL A 77 -6.09 0.90 3.00
C VAL A 77 -7.43 1.63 3.18
N GLU A 78 -8.14 1.37 4.28
CA GLU A 78 -9.41 2.04 4.59
C GLU A 78 -9.23 3.56 4.71
N ARG A 79 -8.15 4.02 5.35
CA ARG A 79 -7.80 5.44 5.47
C ARG A 79 -7.57 6.07 4.09
N ARG A 80 -6.91 5.37 3.17
CA ARG A 80 -6.72 5.84 1.78
C ARG A 80 -8.04 5.95 1.04
N PHE A 81 -8.93 4.96 1.16
CA PHE A 81 -10.28 5.05 0.58
C PHE A 81 -11.07 6.23 1.15
N SER A 82 -10.99 6.48 2.44
CA SER A 82 -11.60 7.65 3.08
C SER A 82 -11.05 8.96 2.51
N LEU A 83 -9.74 9.04 2.24
CA LEU A 83 -9.11 10.19 1.59
C LEU A 83 -9.63 10.41 0.17
N VAL A 84 -9.72 9.35 -0.64
CA VAL A 84 -10.25 9.43 -2.01
C VAL A 84 -11.69 9.93 -2.00
N LYS A 85 -12.53 9.41 -1.10
CA LYS A 85 -13.92 9.86 -0.97
C LYS A 85 -14.02 11.35 -0.61
N ARG A 86 -13.20 11.83 0.32
CA ARG A 86 -13.29 13.22 0.83
C ARG A 86 -12.54 14.23 -0.03
N LYS A 87 -11.38 13.87 -0.60
CA LYS A 87 -10.49 14.81 -1.28
C LYS A 87 -10.50 14.68 -2.81
N CYS A 88 -10.89 13.53 -3.34
CA CYS A 88 -10.90 13.26 -4.78
C CYS A 88 -12.33 13.03 -5.33
N ASN A 89 -13.36 13.49 -4.60
CA ASN A 89 -14.77 13.47 -5.00
C ASN A 89 -15.35 12.08 -5.33
N LEU A 90 -14.72 10.99 -4.88
CA LEU A 90 -15.23 9.63 -5.08
C LEU A 90 -16.46 9.32 -4.20
N GLY A 91 -16.78 10.17 -3.22
CA GLY A 91 -17.96 10.02 -2.34
C GLY A 91 -19.29 10.17 -3.07
N ARG A 92 -19.32 10.81 -4.24
CA ARG A 92 -20.52 11.05 -5.02
C ARG A 92 -20.21 10.88 -6.52
N VAL A 93 -20.34 9.66 -7.02
CA VAL A 93 -20.25 9.38 -8.47
C VAL A 93 -21.61 9.66 -9.08
N THR A 94 -21.73 10.76 -9.83
CA THR A 94 -22.99 11.16 -10.49
C THR A 94 -23.14 10.60 -11.91
N ALA A 95 -22.12 9.93 -12.40
CA ALA A 95 -22.12 9.31 -13.73
C ALA A 95 -23.12 8.15 -13.78
N LYS A 96 -24.04 8.21 -14.75
CA LYS A 96 -25.11 7.21 -14.94
C LYS A 96 -24.66 6.00 -15.77
N LEU A 97 -23.72 6.20 -16.70
CA LEU A 97 -23.15 5.11 -17.51
C LEU A 97 -22.00 4.42 -16.77
N THR A 98 -21.92 3.11 -16.89
CA THR A 98 -20.92 2.27 -16.25
C THR A 98 -19.50 2.71 -16.62
N ASP A 99 -19.24 2.97 -17.90
CA ASP A 99 -17.92 3.34 -18.40
C ASP A 99 -17.46 4.70 -17.85
N THR A 100 -18.35 5.69 -17.87
CA THR A 100 -18.06 7.00 -17.28
C THR A 100 -17.86 6.93 -15.76
N ALA A 101 -18.59 6.06 -15.06
CA ALA A 101 -18.38 5.82 -13.64
C ALA A 101 -16.98 5.22 -13.37
N PHE A 102 -16.56 4.24 -14.18
CA PHE A 102 -15.21 3.68 -14.09
C PHE A 102 -14.11 4.71 -14.36
N HIS A 103 -14.28 5.59 -15.37
CA HIS A 103 -13.35 6.67 -15.63
C HIS A 103 -13.25 7.66 -14.47
N CYS A 104 -14.37 8.04 -13.86
CA CYS A 104 -14.37 8.90 -12.67
C CYS A 104 -13.61 8.26 -11.50
N ILE A 105 -13.81 6.96 -11.26
CA ILE A 105 -13.09 6.22 -10.22
C ILE A 105 -11.59 6.17 -10.53
N ALA A 106 -11.22 5.82 -11.76
CA ALA A 106 -9.83 5.75 -12.19
C ALA A 106 -9.11 7.10 -12.03
N MET A 107 -9.73 8.19 -12.46
CA MET A 107 -9.19 9.55 -12.31
C MET A 107 -9.00 9.92 -10.84
N SER A 108 -9.95 9.58 -9.96
CA SER A 108 -9.82 9.83 -8.52
C SER A 108 -8.63 9.10 -7.90
N ILE A 109 -8.35 7.87 -8.34
CA ILE A 109 -7.19 7.08 -7.90
C ILE A 109 -5.89 7.70 -8.43
N VAL A 110 -5.85 8.13 -9.70
CA VAL A 110 -4.69 8.82 -10.29
C VAL A 110 -4.38 10.09 -9.51
N VAL A 111 -5.37 10.92 -9.21
CA VAL A 111 -5.19 12.14 -8.42
C VAL A 111 -4.64 11.84 -7.03
N LEU A 112 -5.12 10.79 -6.36
CA LEU A 112 -4.58 10.36 -5.07
C LEU A 112 -3.10 9.99 -5.16
N ASN A 113 -2.72 9.23 -6.19
CA ASN A 113 -1.33 8.80 -6.41
C ASN A 113 -0.42 9.99 -6.75
N LEU A 114 -0.86 10.90 -7.60
CA LEU A 114 -0.14 12.14 -7.92
C LEU A 114 0.07 13.00 -6.67
N ARG A 115 -0.96 13.15 -5.85
CA ARG A 115 -0.85 13.85 -4.56
C ARG A 115 0.21 13.22 -3.66
N LYS A 116 0.27 11.88 -3.58
CA LYS A 116 1.31 11.19 -2.81
C LYS A 116 2.71 11.49 -3.34
N LEU A 117 2.88 11.46 -4.66
CA LEU A 117 4.14 11.84 -5.31
C LEU A 117 4.53 13.28 -5.02
N MET A 118 3.61 14.22 -5.15
CA MET A 118 3.86 15.64 -4.85
C MET A 118 4.28 15.88 -3.39
N LEU A 119 3.73 15.13 -2.45
CA LEU A 119 4.11 15.21 -1.03
C LEU A 119 5.47 14.54 -0.72
N SER A 120 5.89 13.56 -1.51
CA SER A 120 7.19 12.89 -1.35
C SER A 120 8.35 13.64 -2.06
N LEU A 121 8.05 14.37 -3.14
CA LEU A 121 9.04 15.15 -3.90
C LEU A 121 9.80 16.19 -3.06
N PRO A 122 9.16 17.02 -2.21
CA PRO A 122 9.87 17.99 -1.38
C PRO A 122 10.86 17.35 -0.40
N GLN A 123 10.53 16.18 0.13
CA GLN A 123 11.44 15.44 1.02
C GLN A 123 12.65 14.90 0.25
N PHE A 124 12.44 14.35 -0.94
CA PHE A 124 13.52 13.88 -1.81
C PHE A 124 14.42 15.02 -2.26
N LEU A 125 13.86 16.14 -2.70
CA LEU A 125 14.60 17.34 -3.08
C LEU A 125 15.38 17.94 -1.90
N LYS A 126 14.76 18.01 -0.72
CA LYS A 126 15.42 18.50 0.50
C LYS A 126 16.60 17.62 0.91
N GLN A 127 16.46 16.31 0.79
CA GLN A 127 17.53 15.35 1.06
C GLN A 127 18.68 15.49 0.07
N HIS A 128 18.39 15.63 -1.23
CA HIS A 128 19.40 15.86 -2.24
C HIS A 128 20.06 17.24 -2.13
N PHE A 129 19.31 18.28 -1.78
CA PHE A 129 19.83 19.63 -1.61
C PHE A 129 20.77 19.72 -0.37
N LEU A 130 20.48 19.01 0.69
CA LEU A 130 21.36 18.89 1.85
C LEU A 130 22.67 18.15 1.48
N TYR A 131 22.58 17.08 0.69
CA TYR A 131 23.75 16.36 0.20
C TYR A 131 24.62 17.24 -0.72
N PHE A 132 24.01 17.98 -1.65
CA PHE A 132 24.73 18.84 -2.58
C PHE A 132 25.33 20.06 -1.88
N GLY A 133 24.58 20.69 -0.97
CA GLY A 133 25.05 21.82 -0.16
C GLY A 133 26.22 21.46 0.78
N PHE A 134 26.22 20.24 1.32
CA PHE A 134 27.33 19.76 2.15
C PHE A 134 28.58 19.47 1.33
N PHE A 135 28.43 19.03 0.08
CA PHE A 135 29.54 18.77 -0.85
C PHE A 135 30.20 20.07 -1.32
N GLU A 136 29.41 21.07 -1.67
CA GLU A 136 29.89 22.41 -2.06
C GLU A 136 30.63 23.10 -0.91
N PHE A 137 30.09 23.03 0.30
CA PHE A 137 30.71 23.65 1.48
C PHE A 137 32.06 22.99 1.85
N SER A 138 32.16 21.66 1.70
CA SER A 138 33.41 20.94 1.90
C SER A 138 34.47 21.31 0.85
N PHE A 139 34.08 21.52 -0.39
CA PHE A 139 34.96 21.89 -1.49
C PHE A 139 35.51 23.33 -1.33
N ILE A 140 34.65 24.25 -0.87
CA ILE A 140 35.02 25.64 -0.62
C ILE A 140 36.02 25.73 0.54
N GLN A 141 35.83 24.94 1.62
CA GLN A 141 36.79 24.88 2.73
C GLN A 141 38.17 24.36 2.31
N GLN A 142 38.22 23.30 1.48
CA GLN A 142 39.48 22.78 0.96
C GLN A 142 40.22 23.78 0.08
N THR A 143 39.51 24.52 -0.77
CA THR A 143 40.07 25.52 -1.68
C THR A 143 40.63 26.74 -0.90
N LEU A 144 39.95 27.15 0.17
CA LEU A 144 40.43 28.22 1.07
C LEU A 144 41.70 27.83 1.82
N ILE A 145 41.79 26.58 2.31
CA ILE A 145 42.98 26.07 3.03
C ILE A 145 44.20 26.00 2.10
N ILE A 146 44.01 25.63 0.84
CA ILE A 146 45.06 25.56 -0.18
C ILE A 146 45.58 26.99 -0.49
N LYS A 147 44.70 27.99 -0.64
CA LYS A 147 45.10 29.39 -0.88
C LYS A 147 45.85 30.00 0.30
N PHE A 148 45.51 29.67 1.53
CA PHE A 148 46.26 30.16 2.69
C PHE A 148 47.66 29.54 2.84
N LYS A 149 47.88 28.31 2.34
CA LYS A 149 49.21 27.66 2.39
C LYS A 149 50.17 28.12 1.26
N THR A 150 49.66 28.74 0.21
CA THR A 150 50.49 29.25 -0.90
C THR A 150 50.88 30.73 -0.77
N THR A 151 50.43 31.43 0.26
CA THR A 151 50.73 32.85 0.54
C THR A 151 51.55 33.05 1.82
N ALA A 152 52.05 31.99 2.44
CA ALA A 152 53.04 31.99 3.53
C ALA A 152 54.34 31.37 3.03
#